data_19d0a51c7a0cea8ef5927fa7263f1649
#
_entry.id   19d0a51c7a0cea8ef5927fa7263f1649
#
_cell.length_a   1.000
_cell.length_b   1.000
_cell.length_c   1.000
_cell.angle_alpha   90.00
_cell.angle_beta   90.00
_cell.angle_gamma   90.00
#
_symmetry.space_group_name_H-M   'P 1'
#
loop_
_entity.id
_entity.type
_entity.pdbx_description
1 polymer ?
#
loop_
_entity_poly.entity_id
_entity_poly.type
_entity_poly.pdbx_seq_one_letter_code
_entity_poly.pdbx_strand_id
1 'polypeptide(L)'
;HPDYGQSSDRPHRYMVNGGFTLLRTPTNENSQIFMFGAMGQGGRGAYALNVGGKNRATGNDVALSAGSSTWKTGVPLFETPKGSENTLGYTVGTPKIGRISIQRTAGQPVDITQNIRYAGFLASGFPENKPTSSSNQETALYVYDMLGQEAAAGGKAVSDSQPGKLLGKITAPEGSGGLATPTLLDTNFDGVYDLAYAGDYAGNMFR
;
A
#
# COMPACT_ATOMS: atom_id res chain seq x y z
N HIS A 1 -18.37 4.56 -18.68
CA HIS A 1 -19.07 3.69 -19.61
C HIS A 1 -20.47 4.25 -19.85
N PRO A 2 -20.92 4.48 -21.11
CA PRO A 2 -22.18 5.18 -21.40
C PRO A 2 -23.44 4.48 -20.84
N ASP A 3 -23.35 3.20 -20.56
CA ASP A 3 -24.48 2.40 -20.03
C ASP A 3 -24.42 2.12 -18.54
N TYR A 4 -23.55 2.85 -17.83
CA TYR A 4 -23.32 2.60 -16.42
C TYR A 4 -24.52 3.02 -15.57
N GLY A 5 -25.12 2.05 -14.89
CA GLY A 5 -26.23 2.31 -13.95
C GLY A 5 -27.58 2.68 -14.56
N GLN A 6 -27.79 2.44 -15.86
CA GLN A 6 -28.99 2.92 -16.55
C GLN A 6 -30.16 1.93 -16.65
N SER A 7 -29.98 0.68 -16.28
CA SER A 7 -31.09 -0.30 -16.31
C SER A 7 -30.92 -1.42 -15.26
N SER A 8 -32.03 -2.12 -14.99
CA SER A 8 -32.04 -3.31 -14.11
C SER A 8 -31.13 -4.43 -14.64
N ASP A 9 -30.95 -4.51 -15.96
CA ASP A 9 -30.09 -5.51 -16.62
C ASP A 9 -28.61 -5.13 -16.57
N ARG A 10 -28.32 -3.89 -16.20
CA ARG A 10 -26.98 -3.34 -16.01
C ARG A 10 -26.88 -2.64 -14.68
N PRO A 11 -26.81 -3.40 -13.57
CA PRO A 11 -26.80 -2.83 -12.24
C PRO A 11 -25.60 -1.90 -12.04
N HIS A 12 -25.75 -0.95 -11.17
CA HIS A 12 -24.68 -0.05 -10.76
C HIS A 12 -23.44 -0.85 -10.36
N ARG A 13 -22.30 -0.52 -10.96
CA ARG A 13 -21.00 -1.06 -10.58
C ARG A 13 -20.14 0.06 -10.04
N TYR A 14 -19.56 -0.17 -8.89
CA TYR A 14 -18.60 0.75 -8.34
C TYR A 14 -17.34 0.74 -9.21
N MET A 15 -16.82 1.92 -9.48
CA MET A 15 -15.46 2.11 -10.00
C MET A 15 -14.50 2.22 -8.82
N VAL A 16 -13.24 2.53 -9.08
CA VAL A 16 -12.26 2.80 -8.03
C VAL A 16 -12.74 3.98 -7.18
N ASN A 17 -13.15 3.72 -5.96
CA ASN A 17 -13.72 4.70 -5.01
C ASN A 17 -13.14 4.55 -3.60
N GLY A 18 -12.02 3.84 -3.44
CA GLY A 18 -11.29 3.74 -2.18
C GLY A 18 -10.51 5.02 -1.86
N GLY A 19 -10.11 5.15 -0.60
CA GLY A 19 -9.24 6.23 -0.17
C GLY A 19 -7.81 6.06 -0.69
N PHE A 20 -7.05 7.14 -0.62
CA PHE A 20 -5.61 7.10 -0.95
C PHE A 20 -4.82 7.96 0.03
N THR A 21 -3.53 7.67 0.11
CA THR A 21 -2.55 8.48 0.85
C THR A 21 -1.47 8.94 -0.11
N LEU A 22 -1.12 10.22 -0.01
CA LEU A 22 0.00 10.84 -0.69
C LEU A 22 1.16 11.01 0.29
N LEU A 23 2.37 10.78 -0.18
CA LEU A 23 3.58 11.07 0.57
C LEU A 23 4.62 11.72 -0.34
N ARG A 24 5.32 12.71 0.21
CA ARG A 24 6.51 13.30 -0.37
C ARG A 24 7.72 12.85 0.44
N THR A 25 8.73 12.33 -0.22
CA THR A 25 10.00 12.06 0.44
C THR A 25 10.69 13.38 0.85
N PRO A 26 11.55 13.37 1.87
CA PRO A 26 12.26 14.58 2.27
C PRO A 26 12.95 15.28 1.10
N THR A 27 13.06 16.60 1.19
CA THR A 27 13.57 17.51 0.16
C THR A 27 15.10 17.47 0.06
N ASN A 28 15.68 16.30 -0.04
CA ASN A 28 17.03 16.15 -0.53
C ASN A 28 17.01 16.27 -2.07
N GLU A 29 18.12 16.16 -2.72
CA GLU A 29 18.28 16.42 -4.16
C GLU A 29 17.27 15.72 -5.07
N ASN A 30 16.72 14.58 -4.65
CA ASN A 30 15.76 13.77 -5.39
C ASN A 30 14.46 13.50 -4.61
N SER A 31 13.64 14.53 -4.44
CA SER A 31 12.33 14.39 -3.78
C SER A 31 11.31 13.76 -4.74
N GLN A 32 10.65 12.70 -4.29
CA GLN A 32 9.61 11.98 -5.03
C GLN A 32 8.26 12.13 -4.32
N ILE A 33 7.21 12.34 -5.09
CA ILE A 33 5.84 12.37 -4.60
C ILE A 33 5.11 11.16 -5.19
N PHE A 34 4.53 10.35 -4.34
CA PHE A 34 3.83 9.14 -4.75
C PHE A 34 2.58 8.91 -3.90
N MET A 35 1.67 8.10 -4.42
CA MET A 35 0.42 7.77 -3.76
C MET A 35 0.23 6.25 -3.68
N PHE A 36 -0.51 5.86 -2.66
CA PHE A 36 -1.02 4.51 -2.50
C PHE A 36 -2.54 4.59 -2.35
N GLY A 37 -3.27 3.97 -3.26
CA GLY A 37 -4.72 4.03 -3.33
C GLY A 37 -5.36 2.66 -3.25
N ALA A 38 -6.48 2.59 -2.54
CA ALA A 38 -7.33 1.41 -2.47
C ALA A 38 -8.39 1.42 -3.58
N MET A 39 -8.84 0.27 -4.00
CA MET A 39 -9.89 0.17 -5.03
C MET A 39 -11.30 0.40 -4.47
N GLY A 40 -11.47 0.32 -3.15
CA GLY A 40 -12.76 0.49 -2.49
C GLY A 40 -13.75 -0.61 -2.89
N GLN A 41 -14.99 -0.24 -3.12
CA GLN A 41 -16.02 -1.15 -3.62
C GLN A 41 -15.83 -1.52 -5.10
N GLY A 42 -14.95 -0.82 -5.81
CA GLY A 42 -14.63 -1.09 -7.22
C GLY A 42 -13.71 -2.28 -7.43
N GLY A 43 -13.10 -2.81 -6.37
CA GLY A 43 -12.21 -3.95 -6.54
C GLY A 43 -11.53 -4.44 -5.27
N ARG A 44 -10.89 -5.59 -5.41
CA ARG A 44 -10.15 -6.30 -4.38
C ARG A 44 -8.65 -6.05 -4.59
N GLY A 45 -8.20 -4.84 -4.28
CA GLY A 45 -6.80 -4.49 -4.55
C GLY A 45 -6.45 -3.05 -4.21
N ALA A 46 -5.21 -2.72 -4.54
CA ALA A 46 -4.65 -1.40 -4.40
C ALA A 46 -3.69 -1.10 -5.55
N TYR A 47 -3.39 0.16 -5.73
CA TYR A 47 -2.49 0.65 -6.77
C TYR A 47 -1.58 1.73 -6.21
N ALA A 48 -0.39 1.83 -6.75
CA ALA A 48 0.56 2.88 -6.39
C ALA A 48 1.03 3.63 -7.64
N LEU A 49 1.12 4.94 -7.52
CA LEU A 49 1.49 5.84 -8.61
C LEU A 49 2.53 6.85 -8.16
N ASN A 50 3.47 7.15 -9.04
CA ASN A 50 4.25 8.37 -8.95
C ASN A 50 3.37 9.57 -9.35
N VAL A 51 3.40 10.63 -8.55
CA VAL A 51 2.59 11.83 -8.77
C VAL A 51 3.46 13.01 -9.19
N GLY A 52 4.73 13.01 -8.83
CA GLY A 52 5.64 14.08 -9.20
C GLY A 52 7.02 13.97 -8.56
N GLY A 53 7.85 14.99 -8.85
CA GLY A 53 9.22 15.06 -8.37
C GLY A 53 10.18 14.20 -9.17
N LYS A 54 11.24 13.73 -8.52
CA LYS A 54 12.31 12.94 -9.12
C LYS A 54 12.35 11.55 -8.53
N ASN A 55 12.63 10.56 -9.36
CA ASN A 55 12.93 9.22 -8.89
C ASN A 55 14.19 9.26 -8.01
N ARG A 56 14.10 8.76 -6.81
CA ARG A 56 15.18 8.83 -5.82
C ARG A 56 16.43 8.03 -6.21
N ALA A 57 16.23 6.92 -6.90
CA ALA A 57 17.34 6.07 -7.31
C ALA A 57 18.09 6.63 -8.52
N THR A 58 17.37 7.23 -9.47
CA THR A 58 17.95 7.67 -10.76
C THR A 58 18.14 9.18 -10.88
N GLY A 59 17.48 9.98 -10.06
CA GLY A 59 17.45 11.44 -10.18
C GLY A 59 16.64 11.97 -11.36
N ASN A 60 16.06 11.10 -12.17
CA ASN A 60 15.26 11.50 -13.32
C ASN A 60 13.88 12.01 -12.90
N ASP A 61 13.36 12.99 -13.63
CA ASP A 61 12.03 13.49 -13.39
C ASP A 61 10.99 12.38 -13.59
N VAL A 62 10.06 12.30 -12.66
CA VAL A 62 8.86 11.46 -12.83
C VAL A 62 7.90 12.23 -13.71
N ALA A 63 7.93 11.94 -15.02
CA ALA A 63 7.19 12.69 -16.01
C ALA A 63 5.67 12.46 -15.88
N LEU A 64 4.97 13.50 -15.46
CA LEU A 64 3.51 13.58 -15.49
C LEU A 64 2.97 14.32 -16.72
N SER A 65 3.82 14.77 -17.63
CA SER A 65 3.36 15.52 -18.78
C SER A 65 2.56 14.63 -19.73
N ALA A 66 1.32 15.00 -19.97
CA ALA A 66 0.50 14.39 -21.00
C ALA A 66 1.22 14.48 -22.36
N GLY A 67 1.40 13.35 -23.01
CA GLY A 67 2.12 13.28 -24.29
C GLY A 67 3.57 12.82 -24.20
N SER A 68 4.16 12.76 -23.01
CA SER A 68 5.45 12.10 -22.82
C SER A 68 5.29 10.59 -22.96
N SER A 69 6.11 9.95 -23.80
CA SER A 69 6.13 8.47 -23.94
C SER A 69 6.53 7.77 -22.62
N THR A 70 7.13 8.50 -21.70
CA THR A 70 7.62 7.99 -20.41
C THR A 70 6.56 7.96 -19.30
N TRP A 71 5.40 8.62 -19.48
CA TRP A 71 4.36 8.61 -18.45
C TRP A 71 3.81 7.19 -18.19
N LYS A 72 3.72 6.36 -19.21
CA LYS A 72 3.21 4.99 -19.10
C LYS A 72 4.10 4.09 -18.24
N THR A 73 5.39 4.37 -18.21
CA THR A 73 6.38 3.60 -17.46
C THR A 73 6.83 4.28 -16.18
N GLY A 74 6.72 5.60 -16.11
CA GLY A 74 7.17 6.38 -14.96
C GLY A 74 6.08 6.65 -13.92
N VAL A 75 4.81 6.68 -14.31
CA VAL A 75 3.70 6.95 -13.40
C VAL A 75 3.27 5.72 -12.61
N PRO A 76 2.97 4.56 -13.21
CA PRO A 76 2.63 3.38 -12.43
C PRO A 76 3.84 2.89 -11.63
N LEU A 77 3.66 2.67 -10.32
CA LEU A 77 4.63 1.98 -9.49
C LEU A 77 4.31 0.49 -9.43
N PHE A 78 3.11 0.15 -8.99
CA PHE A 78 2.63 -1.23 -8.95
C PHE A 78 1.11 -1.29 -8.76
N GLU A 79 0.57 -2.49 -9.00
CA GLU A 79 -0.76 -2.92 -8.57
C GLU A 79 -0.61 -4.20 -7.73
N THR A 80 -1.53 -4.42 -6.81
CA THR A 80 -1.57 -5.68 -6.06
C THR A 80 -1.92 -6.85 -6.97
N PRO A 81 -1.48 -8.08 -6.63
CA PRO A 81 -1.78 -9.27 -7.43
C PRO A 81 -3.27 -9.46 -7.68
N LYS A 82 -3.60 -10.07 -8.81
CA LYS A 82 -4.96 -10.40 -9.26
C LYS A 82 -5.17 -11.92 -9.29
N GLY A 83 -6.41 -12.34 -9.38
CA GLY A 83 -6.74 -13.76 -9.54
C GLY A 83 -6.64 -14.58 -8.26
N SER A 84 -6.21 -15.83 -8.37
CA SER A 84 -6.16 -16.80 -7.26
C SER A 84 -5.18 -16.45 -6.15
N GLU A 85 -4.17 -15.65 -6.45
CA GLU A 85 -3.18 -15.19 -5.46
C GLU A 85 -3.69 -14.00 -4.62
N ASN A 86 -4.83 -13.43 -4.99
CA ASN A 86 -5.40 -12.29 -4.32
C ASN A 86 -6.24 -12.74 -3.11
N THR A 87 -5.72 -12.53 -1.91
CA THR A 87 -6.41 -12.82 -0.65
C THR A 87 -7.09 -11.60 -0.02
N LEU A 88 -7.15 -10.49 -0.74
CA LEU A 88 -7.85 -9.27 -0.32
C LEU A 88 -9.37 -9.40 -0.50
N GLY A 89 -10.12 -8.73 0.37
CA GLY A 89 -11.51 -8.36 0.14
C GLY A 89 -11.62 -7.04 -0.62
N TYR A 90 -12.80 -6.45 -0.64
CA TYR A 90 -12.98 -5.08 -1.14
C TYR A 90 -12.24 -4.10 -0.25
N THR A 91 -11.26 -3.41 -0.81
CA THR A 91 -10.35 -2.56 -0.06
C THR A 91 -10.97 -1.20 0.25
N VAL A 92 -12.08 -1.25 0.99
CA VAL A 92 -12.78 -0.07 1.50
C VAL A 92 -11.96 0.52 2.63
N GLY A 93 -11.67 1.81 2.54
CA GLY A 93 -10.85 2.52 3.51
C GLY A 93 -9.68 3.26 2.86
N THR A 94 -8.75 3.69 3.67
CA THR A 94 -7.58 4.47 3.23
C THR A 94 -6.31 3.73 3.60
N PRO A 95 -5.51 3.26 2.63
CA PRO A 95 -4.21 2.68 2.93
C PRO A 95 -3.30 3.75 3.54
N LYS A 96 -2.28 3.34 4.27
CA LYS A 96 -1.30 4.24 4.88
C LYS A 96 0.06 4.06 4.23
N ILE A 97 0.85 5.13 4.24
CA ILE A 97 2.26 5.07 3.86
C ILE A 97 3.07 5.50 5.07
N GLY A 98 4.12 4.75 5.36
CA GLY A 98 5.01 5.05 6.47
C GLY A 98 6.41 4.52 6.22
N ARG A 99 7.35 4.99 7.03
CA ARG A 99 8.72 4.45 7.04
C ARG A 99 8.78 3.30 8.03
N ILE A 100 9.40 2.21 7.62
CA ILE A 100 9.65 1.05 8.49
C ILE A 100 11.12 0.63 8.41
N SER A 101 11.61 -0.01 9.46
CA SER A 101 12.89 -0.73 9.43
C SER A 101 12.63 -2.20 9.09
N ILE A 102 13.28 -2.70 8.04
CA ILE A 102 13.14 -4.10 7.60
C ILE A 102 14.18 -5.04 8.22
N GLN A 103 15.18 -4.49 8.91
CA GLN A 103 16.17 -5.25 9.67
C GLN A 103 16.30 -4.63 11.06
N ARG A 104 15.58 -5.17 12.00
CA ARG A 104 15.63 -4.73 13.39
C ARG A 104 16.29 -5.83 14.23
N THR A 105 17.35 -5.47 14.92
CA THR A 105 17.95 -6.33 15.94
C THR A 105 17.25 -6.07 17.26
N ALA A 106 16.68 -7.10 17.88
CA ALA A 106 16.00 -6.97 19.15
C ALA A 106 16.91 -6.34 20.22
N GLY A 107 16.39 -5.37 20.95
CA GLY A 107 17.14 -4.68 22.00
C GLY A 107 18.13 -3.61 21.52
N GLN A 108 18.22 -3.38 20.21
CA GLN A 108 19.03 -2.29 19.68
C GLN A 108 18.16 -1.15 19.16
N PRO A 109 18.62 0.10 19.23
CA PRO A 109 17.95 1.22 18.57
C PRO A 109 17.82 0.96 17.07
N VAL A 110 16.73 1.46 16.48
CA VAL A 110 16.56 1.41 15.02
C VAL A 110 17.60 2.32 14.38
N ASP A 111 18.39 1.78 13.47
CA ASP A 111 19.23 2.62 12.62
C ASP A 111 18.37 3.24 11.54
N ILE A 112 17.98 4.49 11.75
CA ILE A 112 17.13 5.26 10.82
C ILE A 112 17.86 5.63 9.52
N THR A 113 19.15 5.34 9.41
CA THR A 113 19.94 5.59 8.19
C THR A 113 20.07 4.37 7.31
N GLN A 114 19.78 3.18 7.83
CA GLN A 114 19.95 1.93 7.11
C GLN A 114 18.66 1.09 7.14
N ASN A 115 18.46 0.32 6.10
CA ASN A 115 17.36 -0.63 6.01
C ASN A 115 15.96 -0.04 6.20
N ILE A 116 15.82 1.26 5.97
CA ILE A 116 14.55 1.95 6.01
C ILE A 116 13.84 1.81 4.65
N ARG A 117 12.54 1.54 4.69
CA ARG A 117 11.68 1.47 3.52
C ARG A 117 10.47 2.36 3.68
N TYR A 118 10.04 2.95 2.59
CA TYR A 118 8.67 3.45 2.48
C TYR A 118 7.76 2.27 2.24
N ALA A 119 6.91 2.00 3.19
CA ALA A 119 5.98 0.88 3.16
C ALA A 119 4.54 1.37 3.02
N GLY A 120 3.78 0.69 2.19
CA GLY A 120 2.35 0.86 2.05
C GLY A 120 1.60 -0.17 2.89
N PHE A 121 0.76 0.28 3.79
CA PHE A 121 -0.04 -0.55 4.69
C PHE A 121 -1.46 -0.63 4.15
N LEU A 122 -1.85 -1.80 3.72
CA LEU A 122 -3.16 -2.08 3.16
C LEU A 122 -3.90 -3.09 4.04
N ALA A 123 -5.03 -2.68 4.59
CA ALA A 123 -5.93 -3.61 5.25
C ALA A 123 -6.61 -4.51 4.22
N SER A 124 -6.88 -5.75 4.59
CA SER A 124 -7.53 -6.74 3.70
C SER A 124 -8.91 -6.30 3.20
N GLY A 125 -9.54 -5.34 3.87
CA GLY A 125 -10.81 -4.77 3.44
C GLY A 125 -12.02 -5.65 3.75
N PHE A 126 -13.15 -5.28 3.20
CA PHE A 126 -14.43 -5.92 3.46
C PHE A 126 -14.58 -7.23 2.66
N PRO A 127 -14.99 -8.34 3.28
CA PRO A 127 -15.14 -9.59 2.56
C PRO A 127 -16.29 -9.53 1.55
N GLU A 128 -16.23 -10.31 0.53
CA GLU A 128 -17.32 -10.49 -0.43
C GLU A 128 -18.52 -11.14 0.26
N ASN A 129 -19.73 -10.63 0.00
CA ASN A 129 -20.98 -10.99 0.71
C ASN A 129 -21.41 -12.46 0.61
N LYS A 130 -20.70 -13.29 -0.11
CA LYS A 130 -20.81 -14.73 -0.10
C LYS A 130 -19.41 -15.32 -0.12
N PRO A 131 -18.80 -15.55 1.05
CA PRO A 131 -17.65 -16.42 1.07
C PRO A 131 -18.14 -17.79 0.56
N THR A 132 -17.89 -18.05 -0.70
CA THR A 132 -17.93 -19.44 -1.19
C THR A 132 -16.87 -20.18 -0.41
N SER A 133 -17.06 -21.46 -0.17
CA SER A 133 -16.08 -22.33 0.52
C SER A 133 -14.69 -22.32 -0.13
N SER A 134 -14.51 -21.63 -1.25
CA SER A 134 -13.27 -21.40 -1.98
C SER A 134 -12.75 -19.97 -1.89
N SER A 135 -13.37 -19.07 -1.10
CA SER A 135 -12.81 -17.73 -0.95
C SER A 135 -11.55 -17.79 -0.09
N ASN A 136 -10.45 -17.37 -0.64
CA ASN A 136 -9.17 -17.28 0.04
C ASN A 136 -8.95 -15.91 0.73
N GLN A 137 -10.04 -15.22 1.07
CA GLN A 137 -9.98 -13.92 1.74
C GLN A 137 -9.54 -14.07 3.19
N GLU A 138 -8.65 -13.21 3.61
CA GLU A 138 -8.06 -13.23 4.95
C GLU A 138 -8.27 -11.89 5.65
N THR A 139 -8.42 -11.94 6.97
CA THR A 139 -8.34 -10.75 7.82
C THR A 139 -6.87 -10.49 8.12
N ALA A 140 -6.28 -9.57 7.40
CA ALA A 140 -4.84 -9.32 7.47
C ALA A 140 -4.45 -7.89 7.11
N LEU A 141 -3.30 -7.47 7.60
CA LEU A 141 -2.59 -6.27 7.19
C LEU A 141 -1.47 -6.66 6.23
N TYR A 142 -1.48 -6.07 5.04
CA TYR A 142 -0.47 -6.25 4.01
C TYR A 142 0.47 -5.07 4.01
N VAL A 143 1.76 -5.34 3.97
CA VAL A 143 2.82 -4.34 3.95
C VAL A 143 3.62 -4.48 2.67
N TYR A 144 3.52 -3.48 1.80
CA TYR A 144 4.18 -3.47 0.49
C TYR A 144 5.34 -2.48 0.48
N ASP A 145 6.42 -2.83 -0.21
CA ASP A 145 7.48 -1.87 -0.55
C ASP A 145 6.93 -0.86 -1.57
N MET A 146 7.00 0.43 -1.26
CA MET A 146 6.44 1.46 -2.14
C MET A 146 7.38 1.87 -3.26
N LEU A 147 8.65 2.02 -2.97
CA LEU A 147 9.64 2.62 -3.89
C LEU A 147 10.74 1.65 -4.29
N GLY A 148 10.78 0.47 -3.70
CA GLY A 148 11.88 -0.45 -3.85
C GLY A 148 13.07 -0.01 -2.99
N GLN A 149 14.26 -0.28 -3.49
CA GLN A 149 15.47 0.17 -2.84
C GLN A 149 15.46 1.68 -2.77
N GLU A 150 15.29 2.22 -1.56
CA GLU A 150 15.59 3.60 -1.36
C GLU A 150 17.11 3.79 -1.51
N ALA A 151 17.51 4.68 -2.40
CA ALA A 151 18.84 5.26 -2.34
C ALA A 151 18.84 6.26 -1.15
N ALA A 152 18.55 5.77 0.07
CA ALA A 152 18.83 6.52 1.26
C ALA A 152 20.34 6.79 1.27
N ALA A 153 20.74 7.98 1.53
CA ALA A 153 22.13 8.35 1.64
C ALA A 153 22.87 7.30 2.51
N GLY A 154 23.71 6.48 1.90
CA GLY A 154 24.49 5.44 2.58
C GLY A 154 23.76 4.09 2.86
N GLY A 155 22.52 3.92 2.48
CA GLY A 155 21.77 2.67 2.73
C GLY A 155 22.31 1.51 1.90
N LYS A 156 22.55 0.36 2.55
CA LYS A 156 22.86 -0.88 1.83
C LYS A 156 21.70 -1.28 0.95
N ALA A 157 22.00 -1.63 -0.30
CA ALA A 157 21.05 -2.30 -1.17
C ALA A 157 20.59 -3.60 -0.50
N VAL A 158 19.31 -3.70 -0.22
CA VAL A 158 18.72 -5.00 0.10
C VAL A 158 18.38 -5.65 -1.23
N SER A 159 18.96 -6.82 -1.47
CA SER A 159 18.62 -7.62 -2.64
C SER A 159 17.11 -7.83 -2.70
N ASP A 160 16.55 -7.80 -3.89
CA ASP A 160 15.13 -8.03 -4.18
C ASP A 160 14.14 -6.93 -3.77
N SER A 161 14.60 -5.75 -3.40
CA SER A 161 13.72 -4.62 -3.12
C SER A 161 13.21 -4.00 -4.43
N GLN A 162 11.91 -4.02 -4.61
CA GLN A 162 11.25 -3.42 -5.79
C GLN A 162 9.86 -2.91 -5.41
N PRO A 163 9.34 -1.88 -6.09
CA PRO A 163 7.98 -1.42 -5.86
C PRO A 163 6.97 -2.56 -5.99
N GLY A 164 6.06 -2.66 -5.03
CA GLY A 164 5.02 -3.68 -4.98
C GLY A 164 5.43 -5.01 -4.36
N LYS A 165 6.71 -5.19 -3.96
CA LYS A 165 7.09 -6.38 -3.20
C LYS A 165 6.35 -6.43 -1.87
N LEU A 166 5.74 -7.57 -1.59
CA LEU A 166 5.14 -7.82 -0.27
C LEU A 166 6.27 -8.02 0.74
N LEU A 167 6.42 -7.08 1.66
CA LEU A 167 7.40 -7.14 2.75
C LEU A 167 6.90 -8.01 3.90
N GLY A 168 5.60 -8.01 4.12
CA GLY A 168 4.97 -8.80 5.17
C GLY A 168 3.45 -8.85 5.04
N LYS A 169 2.89 -9.93 5.54
CA LYS A 169 1.46 -10.11 5.74
C LYS A 169 1.26 -10.53 7.20
N ILE A 170 0.48 -9.74 7.93
CA ILE A 170 0.18 -9.97 9.34
C ILE A 170 -1.29 -10.38 9.39
N THR A 171 -1.52 -11.67 9.56
CA THR A 171 -2.86 -12.22 9.71
C THR A 171 -3.37 -11.96 11.12
N ALA A 172 -4.56 -11.41 11.25
CA ALA A 172 -5.20 -11.16 12.53
C ALA A 172 -5.61 -12.51 13.16
N PRO A 173 -5.12 -12.84 14.36
CA PRO A 173 -5.52 -14.06 15.04
C PRO A 173 -7.03 -13.99 15.33
N GLU A 174 -7.75 -15.06 14.97
CA GLU A 174 -9.21 -15.15 15.14
C GLU A 174 -10.01 -14.00 14.48
N GLY A 175 -9.36 -13.22 13.62
CA GLY A 175 -9.99 -12.11 12.90
C GLY A 175 -11.05 -12.62 11.92
N SER A 176 -12.15 -11.92 11.85
CA SER A 176 -13.22 -12.25 10.92
C SER A 176 -13.81 -10.99 10.28
N GLY A 177 -14.36 -11.15 9.09
CA GLY A 177 -15.05 -10.06 8.41
C GLY A 177 -14.13 -9.05 7.73
N GLY A 178 -12.84 -9.33 7.62
CA GLY A 178 -11.86 -8.43 7.02
C GLY A 178 -11.35 -7.33 7.95
N LEU A 179 -10.30 -6.64 7.54
CA LEU A 179 -9.63 -5.61 8.33
C LEU A 179 -9.93 -4.22 7.78
N ALA A 180 -10.16 -3.26 8.67
CA ALA A 180 -10.39 -1.85 8.33
C ALA A 180 -9.08 -1.04 8.27
N THR A 181 -9.20 0.23 7.90
CA THR A 181 -8.08 1.18 7.79
C THR A 181 -7.15 1.12 9.01
N PRO A 182 -5.84 0.88 8.81
CA PRO A 182 -4.90 0.86 9.91
C PRO A 182 -4.53 2.27 10.37
N THR A 183 -4.18 2.39 11.65
CA THR A 183 -3.50 3.56 12.21
C THR A 183 -2.08 3.17 12.59
N LEU A 184 -1.11 3.96 12.12
CA LEU A 184 0.30 3.74 12.38
C LEU A 184 0.76 4.63 13.53
N LEU A 185 1.64 4.11 14.37
CA LEU A 185 2.20 4.83 15.51
C LEU A 185 3.73 4.68 15.52
N ASP A 186 4.38 5.82 15.58
CA ASP A 186 5.79 5.98 15.89
C ASP A 186 5.89 6.32 17.39
N THR A 187 6.39 5.38 18.17
CA THR A 187 6.33 5.48 19.66
C THR A 187 7.47 6.30 20.25
N ASN A 188 8.54 6.46 19.52
CA ASN A 188 9.76 7.14 19.98
C ASN A 188 10.08 8.41 19.18
N PHE A 189 9.22 8.73 18.18
CA PHE A 189 9.33 9.91 17.32
C PHE A 189 10.63 9.97 16.49
N ASP A 190 11.14 8.81 16.08
CA ASP A 190 12.31 8.72 15.21
C ASP A 190 11.97 8.78 13.71
N GLY A 191 10.68 8.87 13.38
CA GLY A 191 10.16 8.91 12.02
C GLY A 191 10.00 7.53 11.39
N VAL A 192 10.15 6.46 12.17
CA VAL A 192 9.93 5.08 11.76
C VAL A 192 8.77 4.49 12.57
N TYR A 193 7.80 3.92 11.89
CA TYR A 193 6.63 3.36 12.57
C TYR A 193 6.95 2.03 13.25
N ASP A 194 6.55 1.92 14.52
CA ASP A 194 6.77 0.74 15.37
C ASP A 194 5.53 -0.13 15.48
N LEU A 195 4.36 0.47 15.43
CA LEU A 195 3.10 -0.18 15.70
C LEU A 195 2.04 0.16 14.66
N ALA A 196 1.14 -0.77 14.44
CA ALA A 196 -0.08 -0.55 13.69
C ALA A 196 -1.28 -1.06 14.51
N TYR A 197 -2.36 -0.29 14.51
CA TYR A 197 -3.63 -0.69 15.08
C TYR A 197 -4.67 -0.79 13.98
N ALA A 198 -5.46 -1.84 13.99
CA ALA A 198 -6.56 -1.99 13.05
C ALA A 198 -7.71 -2.78 13.68
N GLY A 199 -8.93 -2.39 13.36
CA GLY A 199 -10.14 -3.10 13.74
C GLY A 199 -10.62 -4.01 12.61
N ASP A 200 -11.28 -5.10 12.94
CA ASP A 200 -12.03 -5.90 11.98
C ASP A 200 -13.51 -5.53 11.98
N TYR A 201 -14.24 -6.04 11.00
CA TYR A 201 -15.69 -5.80 10.90
C TYR A 201 -16.51 -6.64 11.87
N ALA A 202 -15.89 -7.54 12.63
CA ALA A 202 -16.50 -8.28 13.71
C ALA A 202 -16.41 -7.58 15.08
N GLY A 203 -15.71 -6.45 15.15
CA GLY A 203 -15.56 -5.63 16.37
C GLY A 203 -14.29 -5.91 17.17
N ASN A 204 -13.35 -6.70 16.64
CA ASN A 204 -12.06 -6.93 17.27
C ASN A 204 -11.09 -5.80 16.93
N MET A 205 -10.17 -5.52 17.86
CA MET A 205 -9.07 -4.58 17.67
C MET A 205 -7.73 -5.32 17.80
N PHE A 206 -6.86 -5.14 16.81
CA PHE A 206 -5.54 -5.76 16.74
C PHE A 206 -4.43 -4.71 16.84
N ARG A 207 -3.32 -5.17 17.39
CA ARG A 207 -2.08 -4.41 17.50
C ARG A 207 -0.92 -5.18 16.88
#